data_aa78da2e255a24be0e206c64f7e70a73
#
_entry.id   aa78da2e255a24be0e206c64f7e70a73
#
_cell.length_a   1.000
_cell.length_b   1.000
_cell.length_c   1.000
_cell.angle_alpha   90.00
_cell.angle_beta   90.00
_cell.angle_gamma   90.00
#
_symmetry.space_group_name_H-M   'P 1'
#
loop_
_entity.id
_entity.type
_entity.pdbx_description
1 polymer ?
#
loop_
_entity_poly.entity_id
_entity_poly.type
_entity_poly.pdbx_seq_one_letter_code
_entity_poly.pdbx_strand_id
1 'polypeptide(L)'
;MTHPFLDLPPLTAAHFAAIERRVAGLLATEQDVVITQGEALLPLEGCVRGGARPGSTSLNVVTGPYGQTFGDWLRDCGAEVIDLVVPFHAAVTAEQVERALAAHPEIDFVSLVHAEAATGNTNPVAEIGEAVRAHGALFMLDAVASVGAEPLLPDAWGVDLCVIGAQKAMGGPAGVSAVSVSERAWERLADNPRAPRRSYLSLLDWKSRWIDAGRTALPHAPAQLEMLALEACLERIEAEGLTTVTARHAAAAAATRAGAVALGGGLEPYVHEARD
;
A
#
# COMPACT_ATOMS: atom_id res chain seq x y z
N MET A 1 18.03 22.30 -25.85
CA MET A 1 17.29 21.81 -24.66
C MET A 1 18.32 21.08 -23.84
N THR A 2 18.59 21.53 -22.61
CA THR A 2 19.52 20.88 -21.69
C THR A 2 18.88 19.56 -21.20
N HIS A 3 19.66 18.49 -21.14
CA HIS A 3 19.17 17.21 -20.59
C HIS A 3 18.84 17.40 -19.12
N PRO A 4 17.66 16.92 -18.62
CA PRO A 4 17.19 17.21 -17.26
C PRO A 4 18.13 16.71 -16.15
N PHE A 5 19.02 15.75 -16.44
CA PHE A 5 20.02 15.26 -15.49
C PHE A 5 21.30 16.08 -15.39
N LEU A 6 21.53 17.02 -16.31
CA LEU A 6 22.83 17.73 -16.37
C LEU A 6 22.99 18.78 -15.25
N ASP A 7 21.88 19.31 -14.74
CA ASP A 7 21.87 20.40 -13.77
C ASP A 7 21.38 19.97 -12.36
N LEU A 8 21.05 18.68 -12.18
CA LEU A 8 20.60 18.18 -10.89
C LEU A 8 21.75 17.63 -10.06
N PRO A 9 21.84 17.98 -8.77
CA PRO A 9 22.82 17.37 -7.89
C PRO A 9 22.54 15.86 -7.74
N PRO A 10 23.58 15.03 -7.60
CA PRO A 10 23.42 13.62 -7.35
C PRO A 10 22.60 13.35 -6.08
N LEU A 11 21.66 12.42 -6.15
CA LEU A 11 20.91 11.96 -4.98
C LEU A 11 21.85 11.14 -4.08
N THR A 12 22.22 11.71 -2.94
CA THR A 12 23.08 11.03 -1.96
C THR A 12 22.28 10.03 -1.11
N ALA A 13 22.98 9.08 -0.48
CA ALA A 13 22.37 8.16 0.49
C ALA A 13 21.66 8.92 1.64
N ALA A 14 22.27 9.98 2.15
CA ALA A 14 21.68 10.82 3.20
C ALA A 14 20.41 11.52 2.74
N HIS A 15 20.35 12.00 1.48
CA HIS A 15 19.17 12.62 0.90
C HIS A 15 18.06 11.58 0.70
N PHE A 16 18.39 10.41 0.15
CA PHE A 16 17.43 9.29 0.02
C PHE A 16 16.82 8.92 1.38
N ALA A 17 17.65 8.77 2.42
CA ALA A 17 17.17 8.50 3.77
C ALA A 17 16.31 9.65 4.36
N ALA A 18 16.53 10.90 3.94
CA ALA A 18 15.67 12.01 4.34
C ALA A 18 14.27 11.90 3.71
N ILE A 19 14.21 11.56 2.43
CA ILE A 19 12.91 11.31 1.74
C ILE A 19 12.18 10.11 2.39
N GLU A 20 12.90 9.02 2.71
CA GLU A 20 12.36 7.85 3.40
C GLU A 20 11.70 8.24 4.74
N ARG A 21 12.35 9.07 5.57
CA ARG A 21 11.78 9.57 6.83
C ARG A 21 10.52 10.43 6.61
N ARG A 22 10.46 11.21 5.54
CA ARG A 22 9.26 12.01 5.20
C ARG A 22 8.09 11.11 4.80
N VAL A 23 8.36 10.02 4.07
CA VAL A 23 7.34 9.00 3.78
C VAL A 23 6.85 8.34 5.07
N ALA A 24 7.75 8.01 6.01
CA ALA A 24 7.36 7.49 7.32
C ALA A 24 6.49 8.50 8.09
N GLY A 25 6.83 9.80 8.03
CA GLY A 25 6.01 10.88 8.60
C GLY A 25 4.62 10.99 7.97
N LEU A 26 4.51 10.85 6.64
CA LEU A 26 3.23 10.83 5.93
C LEU A 26 2.33 9.68 6.40
N LEU A 27 2.92 8.50 6.67
CA LEU A 27 2.23 7.30 7.14
C LEU A 27 2.03 7.29 8.66
N ALA A 28 2.56 8.27 9.39
CA ALA A 28 2.60 8.28 10.86
C ALA A 28 3.08 6.94 11.45
N THR A 29 4.15 6.37 10.87
CA THR A 29 4.67 5.05 11.22
C THR A 29 6.07 5.10 11.81
N GLU A 30 6.31 4.24 12.80
CA GLU A 30 7.63 3.93 13.35
C GLU A 30 8.27 2.69 12.68
N GLN A 31 7.53 2.02 11.78
CA GLN A 31 8.02 0.88 11.02
C GLN A 31 9.11 1.31 10.02
N ASP A 32 9.94 0.36 9.60
CA ASP A 32 10.86 0.59 8.50
C ASP A 32 10.10 0.93 7.21
N VAL A 33 10.55 1.95 6.50
CA VAL A 33 10.02 2.30 5.18
C VAL A 33 11.06 1.93 4.12
N VAL A 34 10.63 1.24 3.07
CA VAL A 34 11.42 0.92 1.88
C VAL A 34 10.86 1.67 0.70
N ILE A 35 11.67 2.49 0.03
CA ILE A 35 11.29 3.13 -1.23
C ILE A 35 11.82 2.27 -2.39
N THR A 36 10.91 1.81 -3.24
CA THR A 36 11.20 0.95 -4.38
C THR A 36 11.14 1.71 -5.70
N GLN A 37 11.95 1.29 -6.67
CA GLN A 37 11.93 1.86 -8.02
C GLN A 37 10.98 1.06 -8.90
N GLY A 38 9.81 1.63 -9.13
CA GLY A 38 8.76 1.05 -9.95
C GLY A 38 7.38 1.53 -9.52
N GLU A 39 6.42 1.29 -10.38
CA GLU A 39 5.01 1.46 -10.08
C GLU A 39 4.60 0.52 -8.93
N ALA A 40 3.56 0.87 -8.18
CA ALA A 40 3.21 0.21 -6.92
C ALA A 40 2.90 -1.30 -7.03
N LEU A 41 2.57 -1.81 -8.22
CA LEU A 41 2.46 -3.27 -8.45
C LEU A 41 3.77 -4.00 -8.15
N LEU A 42 4.93 -3.34 -8.34
CA LEU A 42 6.22 -3.95 -8.04
C LEU A 42 6.36 -4.29 -6.54
N PRO A 43 6.23 -3.35 -5.59
CA PRO A 43 6.30 -3.71 -4.17
C PRO A 43 5.09 -4.51 -3.69
N LEU A 44 3.88 -4.38 -4.29
CA LEU A 44 2.74 -5.24 -3.98
C LEU A 44 3.06 -6.70 -4.29
N GLU A 45 3.59 -7.00 -5.48
CA GLU A 45 4.05 -8.34 -5.82
C GLU A 45 5.19 -8.80 -4.89
N GLY A 46 6.12 -7.92 -4.56
CA GLY A 46 7.20 -8.19 -3.60
C GLY A 46 6.69 -8.58 -2.22
N CYS A 47 5.66 -7.88 -1.71
CA CYS A 47 5.00 -8.18 -0.44
C CYS A 47 4.28 -9.54 -0.46
N VAL A 48 3.51 -9.81 -1.52
CA VAL A 48 2.82 -11.10 -1.68
C VAL A 48 3.83 -12.25 -1.75
N ARG A 49 4.83 -12.17 -2.62
CA ARG A 49 5.85 -13.21 -2.77
C ARG A 49 6.76 -13.36 -1.54
N GLY A 50 6.91 -12.30 -0.77
CA GLY A 50 7.65 -12.34 0.50
C GLY A 50 6.83 -12.94 1.63
N GLY A 51 5.56 -12.55 1.76
CA GLY A 51 4.69 -12.93 2.88
C GLY A 51 4.03 -14.31 2.72
N ALA A 52 3.59 -14.66 1.51
CA ALA A 52 2.99 -15.96 1.22
C ALA A 52 4.04 -17.07 1.12
N ARG A 53 3.69 -18.27 1.58
CA ARG A 53 4.59 -19.44 1.60
C ARG A 53 3.90 -20.65 0.98
N PRO A 54 4.63 -21.56 0.34
CA PRO A 54 4.07 -22.82 -0.12
C PRO A 54 3.42 -23.60 1.05
N GLY A 55 2.16 -23.97 0.87
CA GLY A 55 1.39 -24.72 1.87
C GLY A 55 0.88 -23.90 3.05
N SER A 56 1.07 -22.55 3.05
CA SER A 56 0.37 -21.67 3.98
C SER A 56 -1.02 -21.32 3.46
N THR A 57 -1.91 -20.83 4.33
CA THR A 57 -3.26 -20.42 3.96
C THR A 57 -3.38 -18.89 4.04
N SER A 58 -3.87 -18.28 2.97
CA SER A 58 -4.05 -16.84 2.87
C SER A 58 -5.53 -16.50 2.69
N LEU A 59 -6.00 -15.48 3.40
CA LEU A 59 -7.29 -14.82 3.12
C LEU A 59 -7.05 -13.65 2.17
N ASN A 60 -7.63 -13.74 0.99
CA ASN A 60 -7.59 -12.67 0.00
C ASN A 60 -8.95 -11.97 -0.07
N VAL A 61 -8.99 -10.70 0.35
CA VAL A 61 -10.23 -9.93 0.34
C VAL A 61 -10.36 -9.23 -1.02
N VAL A 62 -11.37 -9.64 -1.79
CA VAL A 62 -11.58 -9.20 -3.17
C VAL A 62 -12.76 -8.23 -3.24
N THR A 63 -12.44 -6.94 -3.30
CA THR A 63 -13.41 -5.84 -3.43
C THR A 63 -13.29 -5.13 -4.79
N GLY A 64 -12.34 -5.57 -5.62
CA GLY A 64 -12.08 -5.03 -6.94
C GLY A 64 -11.02 -5.83 -7.72
N PRO A 65 -10.58 -5.31 -8.89
CA PRO A 65 -9.67 -6.02 -9.79
C PRO A 65 -8.29 -6.33 -9.17
N TYR A 66 -7.77 -5.43 -8.31
CA TYR A 66 -6.46 -5.63 -7.69
C TYR A 66 -6.49 -6.78 -6.68
N GLY A 67 -7.59 -6.93 -5.90
CA GLY A 67 -7.78 -8.09 -5.05
C GLY A 67 -7.76 -9.41 -5.83
N GLN A 68 -8.32 -9.45 -7.05
CA GLN A 68 -8.22 -10.62 -7.94
C GLN A 68 -6.77 -10.93 -8.29
N THR A 69 -5.99 -9.90 -8.68
CA THR A 69 -4.56 -10.05 -9.00
C THR A 69 -3.77 -10.60 -7.80
N PHE A 70 -4.05 -10.13 -6.59
CA PHE A 70 -3.36 -10.63 -5.39
C PHE A 70 -3.66 -12.11 -5.14
N GLY A 71 -4.91 -12.55 -5.34
CA GLY A 71 -5.27 -13.97 -5.26
C GLY A 71 -4.48 -14.84 -6.22
N ASP A 72 -4.27 -14.38 -7.46
CA ASP A 72 -3.46 -15.09 -8.45
C ASP A 72 -1.99 -15.18 -8.03
N TRP A 73 -1.40 -14.08 -7.56
CA TRP A 73 -0.02 -14.08 -7.06
C TRP A 73 0.18 -14.96 -5.81
N LEU A 74 -0.81 -14.99 -4.90
CA LEU A 74 -0.79 -15.87 -3.73
C LEU A 74 -0.77 -17.35 -4.16
N ARG A 75 -1.62 -17.72 -5.13
CA ARG A 75 -1.63 -19.10 -5.71
C ARG A 75 -0.32 -19.43 -6.40
N ASP A 76 0.28 -18.49 -7.15
CA ASP A 76 1.59 -18.65 -7.79
C ASP A 76 2.71 -18.91 -6.75
N CYS A 77 2.57 -18.40 -5.53
CA CYS A 77 3.47 -18.68 -4.42
C CYS A 77 3.29 -20.09 -3.84
N GLY A 78 2.23 -20.81 -4.24
CA GLY A 78 1.88 -22.12 -3.71
C GLY A 78 1.12 -22.07 -2.38
N ALA A 79 0.52 -20.94 -2.04
CA ALA A 79 -0.38 -20.81 -0.91
C ALA A 79 -1.78 -21.36 -1.24
N GLU A 80 -2.46 -21.89 -0.24
CA GLU A 80 -3.92 -22.08 -0.30
C GLU A 80 -4.60 -20.74 -0.13
N VAL A 81 -5.53 -20.40 -1.03
CA VAL A 81 -6.16 -19.08 -1.06
C VAL A 81 -7.65 -19.18 -0.85
N ILE A 82 -8.11 -18.54 0.21
CA ILE A 82 -9.52 -18.34 0.51
C ILE A 82 -9.88 -16.95 0.03
N ASP A 83 -10.66 -16.84 -1.05
CA ASP A 83 -11.15 -15.57 -1.57
C ASP A 83 -12.44 -15.17 -0.85
N LEU A 84 -12.40 -14.06 -0.10
CA LEU A 84 -13.57 -13.37 0.39
C LEU A 84 -14.01 -12.34 -0.66
N VAL A 85 -14.89 -12.75 -1.57
CA VAL A 85 -15.36 -11.90 -2.66
C VAL A 85 -16.63 -11.18 -2.25
N VAL A 86 -16.65 -9.86 -2.39
CA VAL A 86 -17.84 -9.03 -2.27
C VAL A 86 -18.17 -8.38 -3.61
N PRO A 87 -19.43 -7.99 -3.86
CA PRO A 87 -19.76 -7.23 -5.06
C PRO A 87 -18.95 -5.95 -5.16
N PHE A 88 -18.41 -5.60 -6.33
CA PHE A 88 -17.53 -4.44 -6.51
C PHE A 88 -18.21 -3.08 -6.22
N HIS A 89 -19.52 -3.06 -6.06
CA HIS A 89 -20.30 -1.89 -5.64
C HIS A 89 -20.50 -1.81 -4.11
N ALA A 90 -19.87 -2.70 -3.33
CA ALA A 90 -19.99 -2.76 -1.88
C ALA A 90 -18.61 -2.82 -1.22
N ALA A 91 -18.50 -2.25 -0.02
CA ALA A 91 -17.35 -2.47 0.86
C ALA A 91 -17.46 -3.84 1.55
N VAL A 92 -16.33 -4.46 1.84
CA VAL A 92 -16.29 -5.58 2.79
C VAL A 92 -16.54 -5.04 4.21
N THR A 93 -17.16 -5.83 5.06
CA THR A 93 -17.32 -5.47 6.48
C THR A 93 -16.31 -6.22 7.34
N ALA A 94 -15.92 -5.63 8.48
CA ALA A 94 -15.05 -6.30 9.45
C ALA A 94 -15.63 -7.65 9.90
N GLU A 95 -16.96 -7.72 10.14
CA GLU A 95 -17.64 -8.96 10.51
C GLU A 95 -17.52 -10.07 9.46
N GLN A 96 -17.49 -9.72 8.15
CA GLN A 96 -17.26 -10.72 7.11
C GLN A 96 -15.85 -11.30 7.18
N VAL A 97 -14.85 -10.44 7.44
CA VAL A 97 -13.46 -10.86 7.63
C VAL A 97 -13.32 -11.70 8.90
N GLU A 98 -13.89 -11.28 10.03
CA GLU A 98 -13.89 -12.03 11.29
C GLU A 98 -14.47 -13.43 11.10
N ARG A 99 -15.61 -13.56 10.42
CA ARG A 99 -16.22 -14.86 10.13
C ARG A 99 -15.32 -15.74 9.28
N ALA A 100 -14.67 -15.18 8.28
CA ALA A 100 -13.74 -15.94 7.44
C ALA A 100 -12.53 -16.44 8.26
N LEU A 101 -11.93 -15.57 9.08
CA LEU A 101 -10.83 -15.91 9.97
C LEU A 101 -11.23 -16.96 11.02
N ALA A 102 -12.42 -16.83 11.61
CA ALA A 102 -12.92 -17.80 12.60
C ALA A 102 -13.21 -19.18 11.96
N ALA A 103 -13.63 -19.21 10.71
CA ALA A 103 -13.88 -20.46 9.99
C ALA A 103 -12.57 -21.16 9.55
N HIS A 104 -11.47 -20.43 9.47
CA HIS A 104 -10.18 -20.87 8.95
C HIS A 104 -9.03 -20.44 9.86
N PRO A 105 -8.86 -21.10 11.03
CA PRO A 105 -7.83 -20.74 12.01
C PRO A 105 -6.40 -20.91 11.50
N GLU A 106 -6.21 -21.61 10.38
CA GLU A 106 -4.92 -21.81 9.71
C GLU A 106 -4.46 -20.61 8.87
N ILE A 107 -5.30 -19.58 8.66
CA ILE A 107 -4.92 -18.38 7.90
C ILE A 107 -3.78 -17.67 8.60
N ASP A 108 -2.68 -17.45 7.87
CA ASP A 108 -1.48 -16.78 8.37
C ASP A 108 -1.10 -15.50 7.60
N PHE A 109 -1.83 -15.19 6.52
CA PHE A 109 -1.63 -13.98 5.70
C PHE A 109 -2.98 -13.45 5.22
N VAL A 110 -3.17 -12.13 5.27
CA VAL A 110 -4.38 -11.43 4.78
C VAL A 110 -3.98 -10.32 3.83
N SER A 111 -4.63 -10.23 2.66
CA SER A 111 -4.46 -9.14 1.70
C SER A 111 -5.76 -8.37 1.51
N LEU A 112 -5.65 -7.04 1.44
CA LEU A 112 -6.78 -6.12 1.25
C LEU A 112 -6.35 -4.89 0.47
N VAL A 113 -7.24 -4.37 -0.37
CA VAL A 113 -7.14 -3.03 -0.96
C VAL A 113 -7.90 -2.03 -0.09
N HIS A 114 -7.29 -0.90 0.30
CA HIS A 114 -7.95 0.12 1.10
C HIS A 114 -9.02 0.86 0.29
N ALA A 115 -8.62 1.45 -0.85
CA ALA A 115 -9.53 2.17 -1.74
C ALA A 115 -9.42 1.65 -3.16
N GLU A 116 -10.54 1.21 -3.70
CA GLU A 116 -10.64 0.68 -5.06
C GLU A 116 -10.78 1.79 -6.09
N ALA A 117 -9.72 2.13 -6.76
CA ALA A 117 -9.71 3.19 -7.77
C ALA A 117 -10.69 2.93 -8.95
N ALA A 118 -10.95 1.66 -9.27
CA ALA A 118 -11.83 1.27 -10.37
C ALA A 118 -13.32 1.46 -10.06
N THR A 119 -13.71 1.39 -8.79
CA THR A 119 -15.10 1.39 -8.35
C THR A 119 -15.49 2.57 -7.47
N GLY A 120 -14.49 3.22 -6.84
CA GLY A 120 -14.69 4.29 -5.86
C GLY A 120 -15.11 3.79 -4.48
N ASN A 121 -14.84 2.51 -4.18
CA ASN A 121 -15.13 1.90 -2.89
C ASN A 121 -13.96 2.10 -1.91
N THR A 122 -14.27 2.26 -0.61
CA THR A 122 -13.28 2.31 0.47
C THR A 122 -13.63 1.27 1.53
N ASN A 123 -12.66 0.46 1.94
CA ASN A 123 -12.84 -0.62 2.91
C ASN A 123 -12.47 -0.16 4.34
N PRO A 124 -13.11 -0.70 5.41
CA PRO A 124 -12.89 -0.31 6.80
C PRO A 124 -11.62 -0.95 7.38
N VAL A 125 -10.45 -0.43 7.02
CA VAL A 125 -9.15 -1.04 7.35
C VAL A 125 -8.89 -1.07 8.85
N ALA A 126 -9.32 -0.06 9.61
CA ALA A 126 -9.10 0.00 11.06
C ALA A 126 -9.74 -1.20 11.76
N GLU A 127 -11.02 -1.42 11.50
CA GLU A 127 -11.79 -2.51 12.11
C GLU A 127 -11.34 -3.89 11.61
N ILE A 128 -11.01 -3.99 10.32
CA ILE A 128 -10.45 -5.23 9.73
C ILE A 128 -9.09 -5.54 10.34
N GLY A 129 -8.25 -4.54 10.54
CA GLY A 129 -6.94 -4.69 11.14
C GLY A 129 -7.00 -5.21 12.58
N GLU A 130 -8.01 -4.79 13.37
CA GLU A 130 -8.27 -5.35 14.71
C GLU A 130 -8.57 -6.85 14.64
N ALA A 131 -9.43 -7.27 13.71
CA ALA A 131 -9.77 -8.67 13.51
C ALA A 131 -8.56 -9.51 13.06
N VAL A 132 -7.77 -9.01 12.10
CA VAL A 132 -6.57 -9.71 11.60
C VAL A 132 -5.51 -9.83 12.69
N ARG A 133 -5.30 -8.77 13.47
CA ARG A 133 -4.38 -8.76 14.61
C ARG A 133 -4.81 -9.77 15.70
N ALA A 134 -6.10 -9.80 16.03
CA ALA A 134 -6.63 -10.74 17.01
C ALA A 134 -6.46 -12.20 16.56
N HIS A 135 -6.56 -12.47 15.27
CA HIS A 135 -6.31 -13.78 14.66
C HIS A 135 -4.82 -14.16 14.65
N GLY A 136 -3.93 -13.18 14.58
CA GLY A 136 -2.48 -13.37 14.53
C GLY A 136 -1.88 -13.48 13.12
N ALA A 137 -2.68 -13.35 12.06
CA ALA A 137 -2.21 -13.33 10.68
C ALA A 137 -1.39 -12.07 10.36
N LEU A 138 -0.52 -12.15 9.35
CA LEU A 138 0.16 -10.99 8.78
C LEU A 138 -0.80 -10.22 7.87
N PHE A 139 -0.82 -8.89 7.97
CA PHE A 139 -1.74 -8.04 7.22
C PHE A 139 -1.01 -7.19 6.16
N MET A 140 -1.32 -7.45 4.88
CA MET A 140 -0.88 -6.64 3.74
C MET A 140 -2.00 -5.72 3.25
N LEU A 141 -1.69 -4.44 3.13
CA LEU A 141 -2.60 -3.41 2.66
C LEU A 141 -2.07 -2.73 1.40
N ASP A 142 -2.87 -2.72 0.35
CA ASP A 142 -2.70 -1.82 -0.78
C ASP A 142 -3.37 -0.48 -0.47
N ALA A 143 -2.58 0.54 -0.16
CA ALA A 143 -3.02 1.89 0.12
C ALA A 143 -2.67 2.88 -1.01
N VAL A 144 -2.37 2.38 -2.21
CA VAL A 144 -1.91 3.19 -3.35
C VAL A 144 -2.96 4.23 -3.76
N ALA A 145 -4.24 3.89 -3.73
CA ALA A 145 -5.30 4.83 -4.09
C ALA A 145 -5.73 5.74 -2.93
N SER A 146 -5.51 5.32 -1.69
CA SER A 146 -5.99 6.03 -0.50
C SER A 146 -4.98 7.00 0.09
N VAL A 147 -3.67 6.74 -0.05
CA VAL A 147 -2.64 7.60 0.54
C VAL A 147 -2.79 9.06 0.11
N GLY A 148 -2.91 9.96 1.09
CA GLY A 148 -3.16 11.39 0.85
C GLY A 148 -4.63 11.78 0.63
N ALA A 149 -5.52 10.82 0.32
CA ALA A 149 -6.95 11.06 0.16
C ALA A 149 -7.78 10.62 1.36
N GLU A 150 -7.37 9.53 2.00
CA GLU A 150 -8.01 8.94 3.16
C GLU A 150 -7.07 8.93 4.36
N PRO A 151 -7.57 8.88 5.60
CA PRO A 151 -6.73 8.58 6.76
C PRO A 151 -5.99 7.26 6.57
N LEU A 152 -4.72 7.21 6.94
CA LEU A 152 -3.89 6.01 6.82
C LEU A 152 -2.94 5.94 8.01
N LEU A 153 -3.17 4.98 8.92
CA LEU A 153 -2.45 4.80 10.16
C LEU A 153 -2.01 3.33 10.31
N PRO A 154 -1.01 2.87 9.54
CA PRO A 154 -0.63 1.46 9.47
C PRO A 154 -0.37 0.83 10.85
N ASP A 155 0.40 1.51 11.71
CA ASP A 155 0.78 1.00 13.04
C ASP A 155 -0.46 0.82 13.93
N ALA A 156 -1.32 1.84 13.99
CA ALA A 156 -2.53 1.80 14.80
C ALA A 156 -3.51 0.72 14.32
N TRP A 157 -3.58 0.50 13.01
CA TRP A 157 -4.47 -0.48 12.39
C TRP A 157 -3.87 -1.89 12.29
N GLY A 158 -2.63 -2.09 12.75
CA GLY A 158 -1.96 -3.39 12.72
C GLY A 158 -1.62 -3.90 11.33
N VAL A 159 -1.38 -2.98 10.41
CA VAL A 159 -0.91 -3.31 9.06
C VAL A 159 0.58 -3.63 9.12
N ASP A 160 0.96 -4.80 8.63
CA ASP A 160 2.34 -5.28 8.64
C ASP A 160 3.12 -4.89 7.38
N LEU A 161 2.42 -4.82 6.24
CA LEU A 161 2.96 -4.44 4.94
C LEU A 161 1.99 -3.42 4.31
N CYS A 162 2.31 -2.13 4.36
CA CYS A 162 1.47 -1.08 3.77
C CYS A 162 2.15 -0.51 2.54
N VAL A 163 1.57 -0.76 1.36
CA VAL A 163 2.11 -0.28 0.08
C VAL A 163 1.43 0.99 -0.33
N ILE A 164 2.23 2.00 -0.69
CA ILE A 164 1.78 3.28 -1.24
C ILE A 164 2.44 3.60 -2.57
N GLY A 165 1.77 4.42 -3.37
CA GLY A 165 2.31 4.97 -4.61
C GLY A 165 1.94 6.43 -4.77
N ALA A 166 2.85 7.23 -5.32
CA ALA A 166 2.65 8.67 -5.43
C ALA A 166 1.74 9.10 -6.60
N GLN A 167 1.49 8.22 -7.55
CA GLN A 167 0.85 8.53 -8.84
C GLN A 167 -0.67 8.77 -8.80
N LYS A 168 -1.31 8.60 -7.65
CA LYS A 168 -2.76 8.81 -7.49
C LYS A 168 -3.05 10.08 -6.70
N ALA A 169 -3.64 10.01 -5.51
CA ALA A 169 -4.06 11.17 -4.74
C ALA A 169 -2.92 12.11 -4.32
N MET A 170 -1.72 11.61 -4.14
CA MET A 170 -0.54 12.45 -3.89
C MET A 170 -0.17 13.33 -5.10
N GLY A 171 -0.59 12.96 -6.32
CA GLY A 171 -0.29 13.69 -7.56
C GLY A 171 1.17 13.71 -7.93
N GLY A 172 1.87 12.62 -7.64
CA GLY A 172 3.30 12.43 -7.84
C GLY A 172 3.67 11.47 -8.98
N PRO A 173 4.92 11.01 -8.99
CA PRO A 173 5.44 10.14 -10.05
C PRO A 173 4.98 8.69 -9.90
N ALA A 174 4.91 7.98 -11.03
CA ALA A 174 4.58 6.56 -11.07
C ALA A 174 5.80 5.64 -10.92
N GLY A 175 7.00 6.16 -11.10
CA GLY A 175 8.23 5.35 -11.14
C GLY A 175 8.85 5.05 -9.77
N VAL A 176 8.22 5.49 -8.68
CA VAL A 176 8.59 5.14 -7.30
C VAL A 176 7.36 4.86 -6.46
N SER A 177 7.52 3.95 -5.54
CA SER A 177 6.51 3.56 -4.55
C SER A 177 7.19 3.22 -3.23
N ALA A 178 6.44 3.06 -2.15
CA ALA A 178 7.02 2.73 -0.86
C ALA A 178 6.21 1.69 -0.10
N VAL A 179 6.88 1.02 0.82
CA VAL A 179 6.27 0.02 1.71
C VAL A 179 6.69 0.34 3.14
N SER A 180 5.75 0.44 4.08
CA SER A 180 6.09 0.29 5.49
C SER A 180 6.07 -1.19 5.86
N VAL A 181 7.06 -1.62 6.65
CA VAL A 181 7.28 -3.04 6.97
C VAL A 181 7.46 -3.20 8.47
N SER A 182 6.54 -3.92 9.11
CA SER A 182 6.60 -4.21 10.54
C SER A 182 7.71 -5.22 10.87
N GLU A 183 8.12 -5.28 12.14
CA GLU A 183 9.09 -6.29 12.59
C GLU A 183 8.58 -7.72 12.34
N ARG A 184 7.29 -7.98 12.59
CA ARG A 184 6.65 -9.27 12.27
C ARG A 184 6.72 -9.62 10.78
N ALA A 185 6.58 -8.60 9.91
CA ALA A 185 6.73 -8.80 8.48
C ALA A 185 8.19 -9.14 8.12
N TRP A 186 9.18 -8.45 8.72
CA TRP A 186 10.58 -8.79 8.50
C TRP A 186 10.91 -10.22 8.91
N GLU A 187 10.45 -10.67 10.08
CA GLU A 187 10.60 -12.04 10.53
C GLU A 187 9.98 -13.03 9.52
N ARG A 188 8.74 -12.77 9.09
CA ARG A 188 8.05 -13.61 8.10
C ARG A 188 8.81 -13.69 6.77
N LEU A 189 9.28 -12.53 6.24
CA LEU A 189 10.02 -12.48 4.99
C LEU A 189 11.35 -13.24 5.10
N ALA A 190 12.05 -13.11 6.23
CA ALA A 190 13.33 -13.79 6.46
C ALA A 190 13.17 -15.32 6.52
N ASP A 191 12.10 -15.78 7.17
CA ASP A 191 11.77 -17.20 7.35
C ASP A 191 11.20 -17.86 6.07
N ASN A 192 10.74 -17.06 5.11
CA ASN A 192 10.22 -17.59 3.86
C ASN A 192 11.36 -17.94 2.89
N PRO A 193 11.63 -19.25 2.63
CA PRO A 193 12.71 -19.66 1.71
C PRO A 193 12.44 -19.26 0.25
N ARG A 194 11.19 -18.92 -0.09
CA ARG A 194 10.78 -18.49 -1.42
C ARG A 194 10.67 -16.97 -1.54
N ALA A 195 10.89 -16.23 -0.46
CA ALA A 195 10.91 -14.76 -0.53
C ALA A 195 11.94 -14.28 -1.56
N PRO A 196 11.60 -13.28 -2.37
CA PRO A 196 12.51 -12.73 -3.37
C PRO A 196 13.83 -12.28 -2.75
N ARG A 197 14.95 -12.69 -3.36
CA ARG A 197 16.31 -12.26 -3.03
C ARG A 197 17.07 -11.97 -4.32
N ARG A 198 17.95 -10.97 -4.33
CA ARG A 198 18.70 -10.52 -5.50
C ARG A 198 17.76 -10.13 -6.67
N SER A 199 16.69 -9.42 -6.34
CA SER A 199 15.61 -9.05 -7.25
C SER A 199 15.07 -7.67 -6.87
N TYR A 200 14.51 -6.94 -7.82
CA TYR A 200 13.78 -5.69 -7.54
C TYR A 200 12.54 -5.90 -6.65
N LEU A 201 12.00 -7.13 -6.58
CA LEU A 201 10.91 -7.52 -5.67
C LEU A 201 11.41 -7.78 -4.23
N SER A 202 12.73 -7.75 -3.98
CA SER A 202 13.30 -8.15 -2.70
C SER A 202 13.29 -7.02 -1.67
N LEU A 203 12.36 -7.06 -0.73
CA LEU A 203 12.40 -6.21 0.46
C LEU A 203 13.60 -6.58 1.37
N LEU A 204 13.98 -7.87 1.43
CA LEU A 204 15.11 -8.34 2.23
C LEU A 204 16.46 -7.78 1.77
N ASP A 205 16.65 -7.52 0.47
CA ASP A 205 17.85 -6.87 -0.02
C ASP A 205 17.93 -5.40 0.47
N TRP A 206 16.80 -4.70 0.56
CA TRP A 206 16.70 -3.37 1.16
C TRP A 206 16.97 -3.42 2.67
N LYS A 207 16.39 -4.41 3.38
CA LYS A 207 16.64 -4.59 4.81
C LYS A 207 18.13 -4.75 5.08
N SER A 208 18.75 -5.76 4.46
CA SER A 208 20.15 -6.13 4.76
C SER A 208 21.20 -5.14 4.23
N ARG A 209 20.98 -4.56 3.03
CA ARG A 209 21.99 -3.74 2.34
C ARG A 209 21.81 -2.25 2.56
N TRP A 210 20.64 -1.82 3.04
CA TRP A 210 20.31 -0.42 3.26
C TRP A 210 20.02 -0.14 4.74
N ILE A 211 18.96 -0.71 5.29
CA ILE A 211 18.50 -0.41 6.64
C ILE A 211 19.50 -0.88 7.68
N ASP A 212 19.84 -2.17 7.71
CA ASP A 212 20.77 -2.76 8.68
C ASP A 212 22.22 -2.34 8.44
N ALA A 213 22.55 -1.92 7.21
CA ALA A 213 23.84 -1.33 6.86
C ALA A 213 23.95 0.17 7.25
N GLY A 214 23.00 0.70 8.02
CA GLY A 214 23.03 2.07 8.52
C GLY A 214 22.77 3.15 7.45
N ARG A 215 22.13 2.79 6.34
CA ARG A 215 21.74 3.72 5.24
C ARG A 215 22.93 4.49 4.65
N THR A 216 24.08 3.84 4.54
CA THR A 216 25.32 4.47 4.06
C THR A 216 25.52 4.36 2.56
N ALA A 217 24.99 3.31 1.92
CA ALA A 217 25.09 3.09 0.49
C ALA A 217 23.83 2.42 -0.04
N LEU A 218 23.30 2.95 -1.15
CA LEU A 218 22.11 2.39 -1.80
C LEU A 218 22.41 1.01 -2.42
N PRO A 219 21.45 0.06 -2.36
CA PRO A 219 21.61 -1.27 -2.97
C PRO A 219 21.84 -1.23 -4.48
N HIS A 220 21.33 -0.22 -5.15
CA HIS A 220 21.48 0.05 -6.59
C HIS A 220 21.30 1.56 -6.88
N ALA A 221 21.55 1.97 -8.13
CA ALA A 221 21.40 3.37 -8.53
C ALA A 221 19.94 3.83 -8.35
N PRO A 222 19.69 4.98 -7.72
CA PRO A 222 18.34 5.49 -7.51
C PRO A 222 17.74 6.08 -8.80
N ALA A 223 16.42 5.99 -8.93
CA ALA A 223 15.64 6.71 -9.93
C ALA A 223 15.55 8.19 -9.53
N GLN A 224 16.60 8.96 -9.82
CA GLN A 224 16.82 10.29 -9.25
C GLN A 224 15.66 11.26 -9.50
N LEU A 225 15.15 11.35 -10.74
CA LEU A 225 14.05 12.26 -11.09
C LEU A 225 12.75 11.89 -10.36
N GLU A 226 12.46 10.60 -10.28
CA GLU A 226 11.29 10.10 -9.58
C GLU A 226 11.38 10.38 -8.07
N MET A 227 12.57 10.22 -7.48
CA MET A 227 12.80 10.53 -6.07
C MET A 227 12.64 12.02 -5.76
N LEU A 228 13.15 12.91 -6.61
CA LEU A 228 12.99 14.36 -6.45
C LEU A 228 11.54 14.79 -6.67
N ALA A 229 10.83 14.14 -7.60
CA ALA A 229 9.40 14.38 -7.81
C ALA A 229 8.57 13.89 -6.61
N LEU A 230 8.90 12.75 -6.01
CA LEU A 230 8.29 12.28 -4.76
C LEU A 230 8.53 13.29 -3.63
N GLU A 231 9.76 13.77 -3.48
CA GLU A 231 10.09 14.78 -2.47
C GLU A 231 9.25 16.05 -2.63
N ALA A 232 9.12 16.57 -3.86
CA ALA A 232 8.30 17.73 -4.13
C ALA A 232 6.81 17.51 -3.81
N CYS A 233 6.30 16.28 -3.96
CA CYS A 233 4.95 15.93 -3.55
C CYS A 233 4.80 15.93 -2.03
N LEU A 234 5.77 15.38 -1.31
CA LEU A 234 5.79 15.38 0.15
C LEU A 234 5.84 16.81 0.69
N GLU A 235 6.69 17.69 0.11
CA GLU A 235 6.77 19.11 0.47
C GLU A 235 5.43 19.82 0.32
N ARG A 236 4.73 19.56 -0.78
CA ARG A 236 3.41 20.14 -1.02
C ARG A 236 2.38 19.66 0.02
N ILE A 237 2.36 18.37 0.34
CA ILE A 237 1.45 17.79 1.34
C ILE A 237 1.76 18.35 2.73
N GLU A 238 3.04 18.44 3.10
CA GLU A 238 3.48 19.00 4.38
C GLU A 238 3.11 20.49 4.51
N ALA A 239 3.29 21.26 3.45
CA ALA A 239 2.94 22.69 3.43
C ALA A 239 1.44 22.94 3.52
N GLU A 240 0.60 22.10 2.89
CA GLU A 240 -0.87 22.18 2.96
C GLU A 240 -1.40 21.60 4.28
N GLY A 241 -0.70 20.61 4.84
CA GLY A 241 -1.11 19.80 5.97
C GLY A 241 -1.99 18.60 5.55
N LEU A 242 -1.61 17.40 5.98
CA LEU A 242 -2.27 16.14 5.55
C LEU A 242 -3.79 16.16 5.82
N THR A 243 -4.22 16.65 6.97
CA THR A 243 -5.66 16.77 7.31
C THR A 243 -6.40 17.66 6.30
N THR A 244 -5.80 18.77 5.87
CA THR A 244 -6.38 19.66 4.86
C THR A 244 -6.45 18.99 3.50
N VAL A 245 -5.39 18.30 3.11
CA VAL A 245 -5.34 17.54 1.85
C VAL A 245 -6.45 16.48 1.82
N THR A 246 -6.60 15.68 2.87
CA THR A 246 -7.65 14.66 3.01
C THR A 246 -9.05 15.27 2.94
N ALA A 247 -9.30 16.36 3.70
CA ALA A 247 -10.58 17.06 3.67
C ALA A 247 -10.91 17.62 2.27
N ARG A 248 -9.92 18.15 1.55
CA ARG A 248 -10.08 18.64 0.19
C ARG A 248 -10.46 17.51 -0.78
N HIS A 249 -9.85 16.33 -0.66
CA HIS A 249 -10.21 15.14 -1.46
C HIS A 249 -11.64 14.69 -1.17
N ALA A 250 -12.03 14.61 0.11
CA ALA A 250 -13.39 14.25 0.50
C ALA A 250 -14.42 15.24 -0.06
N ALA A 251 -14.15 16.54 0.04
CA ALA A 251 -15.03 17.58 -0.51
C ALA A 251 -15.14 17.49 -2.04
N ALA A 252 -14.03 17.25 -2.75
CA ALA A 252 -14.02 17.10 -4.19
C ALA A 252 -14.80 15.85 -4.63
N ALA A 253 -14.64 14.73 -3.93
CA ALA A 253 -15.38 13.49 -4.20
C ALA A 253 -16.89 13.68 -3.98
N ALA A 254 -17.29 14.32 -2.89
CA ALA A 254 -18.69 14.63 -2.60
C ALA A 254 -19.29 15.56 -3.67
N ALA A 255 -18.58 16.63 -4.04
CA ALA A 255 -19.02 17.54 -5.09
C ALA A 255 -19.14 16.85 -6.46
N THR A 256 -18.22 15.96 -6.79
CA THR A 256 -18.26 15.19 -8.05
C THR A 256 -19.49 14.28 -8.10
N ARG A 257 -19.79 13.55 -7.02
CA ARG A 257 -20.98 12.69 -6.92
C ARG A 257 -22.27 13.51 -7.04
N ALA A 258 -22.37 14.59 -6.26
CA ALA A 258 -23.54 15.49 -6.31
C ALA A 258 -23.73 16.11 -7.70
N GLY A 259 -22.64 16.58 -8.33
CA GLY A 259 -22.67 17.12 -9.69
C GLY A 259 -23.13 16.09 -10.74
N ALA A 260 -22.65 14.85 -10.67
CA ALA A 260 -23.06 13.78 -11.57
C ALA A 260 -24.56 13.52 -11.46
N VAL A 261 -25.09 13.39 -10.25
CA VAL A 261 -26.54 13.19 -10.01
C VAL A 261 -27.34 14.39 -10.53
N ALA A 262 -26.88 15.63 -10.31
CA ALA A 262 -27.55 16.85 -10.75
C ALA A 262 -27.60 17.01 -12.27
N LEU A 263 -26.66 16.42 -13.02
CA LEU A 263 -26.71 16.38 -14.49
C LEU A 263 -27.88 15.54 -15.02
N GLY A 264 -28.44 14.67 -14.21
CA GLY A 264 -29.56 13.79 -14.61
C GLY A 264 -29.12 12.66 -15.56
N GLY A 265 -30.09 12.13 -16.33
CA GLY A 265 -29.79 11.05 -17.29
C GLY A 265 -29.54 9.68 -16.65
N GLY A 266 -29.93 9.48 -15.39
CA GLY A 266 -29.72 8.22 -14.66
C GLY A 266 -28.31 8.01 -14.16
N LEU A 267 -27.48 9.07 -14.09
CA LEU A 267 -26.16 9.00 -13.48
C LEU A 267 -26.29 8.90 -11.96
N GLU A 268 -25.73 7.84 -11.40
CA GLU A 268 -25.68 7.60 -9.96
C GLU A 268 -24.33 6.99 -9.58
N PRO A 269 -23.89 7.13 -8.32
CA PRO A 269 -22.68 6.47 -7.85
C PRO A 269 -22.80 4.95 -8.01
N TYR A 270 -21.73 4.31 -8.50
CA TYR A 270 -21.67 2.85 -8.63
C TYR A 270 -21.69 2.15 -7.26
N VAL A 271 -21.05 2.73 -6.28
CA VAL A 271 -21.06 2.26 -4.88
C VAL A 271 -22.21 2.97 -4.15
N HIS A 272 -23.19 2.20 -3.68
CA HIS A 272 -24.41 2.72 -3.06
C HIS A 272 -24.26 2.99 -1.56
N GLU A 273 -23.33 2.36 -0.90
CA GLU A 273 -23.04 2.59 0.51
C GLU A 273 -21.88 3.57 0.64
N ALA A 274 -22.21 4.85 0.52
CA ALA A 274 -21.25 5.87 0.93
C ALA A 274 -21.07 5.76 2.45
N ARG A 275 -19.87 5.50 2.92
CA ARG A 275 -19.49 5.86 4.27
C ARG A 275 -19.43 7.38 4.30
N ASP A 276 -20.33 7.98 5.07
CA ASP A 276 -20.34 9.42 5.33
C ASP A 276 -19.09 9.85 6.11
#